data_3876af8c3617f1d3a13abc07a9d2a1ca
#
_entry.id   3876af8c3617f1d3a13abc07a9d2a1ca
#
_cell.length_a   1.000
_cell.length_b   1.000
_cell.length_c   1.000
_cell.angle_alpha   90.00
_cell.angle_beta   90.00
_cell.angle_gamma   90.00
#
_symmetry.space_group_name_H-M   'P 1'
#
loop_
_entity.id
_entity.type
_entity.pdbx_description
1 polymer ?
#
loop_
_entity_poly.entity_id
_entity_poly.type
_entity_poly.pdbx_seq_one_letter_code
_entity_poly.pdbx_strand_id
1 'polypeptide(L)'
;MMKVAIQGIGLLAPGLAGWETGRAVLAGHGSFQSGEIPDPEAALLPPNERRRSSDCVRWAVQVAQEAIAQSGLDPREVPTVFASSGGEMGVLDTLCRTLATPERVISPTLFHQSVHNTPSGYWGIATTCQQSSTALSCYDDSFAAGLLEAVTFVYVEQRPLLLVAYDLAVPAPLNEARPIAAGFAVALVLAPPSNAALVTMQLHLTETDQEPASNLQDLALEHVRLGNPAARSLPLLKALATGGSERVIVSLLESQQLVLEIDSCRH
;
A
#
# COMPACT_ATOMS: atom_id res chain seq x y z
N MET A 1 9.46 -7.32 20.51
CA MET A 1 8.47 -7.73 19.48
C MET A 1 7.22 -6.91 19.65
N MET A 2 6.71 -6.33 18.58
CA MET A 2 5.46 -5.56 18.56
C MET A 2 4.36 -6.45 17.97
N LYS A 3 3.25 -6.59 18.68
CA LYS A 3 2.13 -7.44 18.26
C LYS A 3 0.92 -6.58 17.89
N VAL A 4 0.33 -6.85 16.73
CA VAL A 4 -0.87 -6.17 16.21
C VAL A 4 -1.86 -7.18 15.63
N ALA A 5 -3.11 -6.78 15.48
CA ALA A 5 -4.14 -7.50 14.74
C ALA A 5 -4.33 -6.85 13.36
N ILE A 6 -4.63 -7.65 12.34
CA ILE A 6 -5.06 -7.18 11.02
C ILE A 6 -6.58 -7.32 10.94
N GLN A 7 -7.28 -6.22 10.70
CA GLN A 7 -8.74 -6.14 10.71
C GLN A 7 -9.36 -5.87 9.33
N GLY A 8 -8.56 -5.37 8.39
CA GLY A 8 -9.05 -5.08 7.05
C GLY A 8 -7.91 -5.05 6.05
N ILE A 9 -8.18 -5.48 4.83
CA ILE A 9 -7.22 -5.53 3.73
C ILE A 9 -7.89 -4.98 2.48
N GLY A 10 -7.19 -4.13 1.75
CA GLY A 10 -7.55 -3.69 0.41
C GLY A 10 -6.42 -4.00 -0.56
N LEU A 11 -6.74 -4.37 -1.78
CA LEU A 11 -5.75 -4.77 -2.79
C LEU A 11 -6.18 -4.36 -4.18
N LEU A 12 -5.26 -3.76 -4.95
CA LEU A 12 -5.50 -3.42 -6.34
C LEU A 12 -4.22 -3.55 -7.14
N ALA A 13 -4.22 -4.47 -8.10
CA ALA A 13 -3.16 -4.65 -9.08
C ALA A 13 -3.71 -5.36 -10.32
N PRO A 14 -3.02 -5.32 -11.49
CA PRO A 14 -3.40 -6.14 -12.63
C PRO A 14 -3.54 -7.61 -12.24
N GLY A 15 -4.73 -8.21 -12.45
CA GLY A 15 -5.03 -9.58 -12.05
C GLY A 15 -5.35 -9.81 -10.57
N LEU A 16 -5.30 -8.76 -9.73
CA LEU A 16 -5.61 -8.80 -8.29
C LEU A 16 -6.54 -7.63 -7.92
N ALA A 17 -7.74 -7.62 -8.50
CA ALA A 17 -8.73 -6.57 -8.29
C ALA A 17 -9.60 -6.85 -7.06
N GLY A 18 -9.24 -6.26 -5.93
CA GLY A 18 -9.87 -6.45 -4.62
C GLY A 18 -9.27 -7.61 -3.83
N TRP A 19 -9.36 -7.50 -2.49
CA TRP A 19 -8.79 -8.50 -1.58
C TRP A 19 -9.44 -9.88 -1.72
N GLU A 20 -10.74 -9.95 -1.92
CA GLU A 20 -11.44 -11.26 -2.02
C GLU A 20 -10.94 -12.07 -3.22
N THR A 21 -10.84 -11.43 -4.39
CA THR A 21 -10.28 -12.04 -5.61
C THR A 21 -8.80 -12.35 -5.43
N GLY A 22 -8.01 -11.40 -4.92
CA GLY A 22 -6.58 -11.55 -4.68
C GLY A 22 -6.28 -12.66 -3.69
N ARG A 23 -7.07 -12.80 -2.62
CA ARG A 23 -6.94 -13.88 -1.63
C ARG A 23 -7.08 -15.25 -2.27
N ALA A 24 -8.06 -15.45 -3.15
CA ALA A 24 -8.25 -16.72 -3.81
C ALA A 24 -7.04 -17.11 -4.69
N VAL A 25 -6.50 -16.15 -5.43
CA VAL A 25 -5.29 -16.34 -6.24
C VAL A 25 -4.07 -16.63 -5.37
N LEU A 26 -3.83 -15.83 -4.33
CA LEU A 26 -2.69 -15.97 -3.43
C LEU A 26 -2.72 -17.25 -2.60
N ALA A 27 -3.91 -17.75 -2.27
CA ALA A 27 -4.12 -19.06 -1.62
C ALA A 27 -3.97 -20.25 -2.57
N GLY A 28 -3.74 -20.02 -3.88
CA GLY A 28 -3.60 -21.08 -4.87
C GLY A 28 -4.93 -21.70 -5.35
N HIS A 29 -6.06 -21.06 -5.08
CA HIS A 29 -7.38 -21.51 -5.56
C HIS A 29 -7.69 -21.05 -6.99
N GLY A 30 -6.78 -20.28 -7.62
CA GLY A 30 -6.85 -19.79 -8.99
C GLY A 30 -5.46 -19.54 -9.55
N SER A 31 -5.32 -19.54 -10.89
CA SER A 31 -4.08 -19.12 -11.54
C SER A 31 -4.00 -17.59 -11.61
N PHE A 32 -2.86 -17.02 -11.26
CA PHE A 32 -2.61 -15.60 -11.50
C PHE A 32 -2.54 -15.35 -13.02
N GLN A 33 -3.33 -14.40 -13.48
CA GLN A 33 -3.26 -13.87 -14.84
C GLN A 33 -3.20 -12.35 -14.74
N SER A 34 -2.11 -11.78 -15.24
CA SER A 34 -2.03 -10.32 -15.36
C SER A 34 -3.08 -9.85 -16.37
N GLY A 35 -3.99 -9.01 -15.93
CA GLY A 35 -5.09 -8.47 -16.73
C GLY A 35 -5.17 -6.96 -16.62
N GLU A 36 -6.05 -6.36 -17.42
CA GLU A 36 -6.44 -4.97 -17.23
C GLU A 36 -7.27 -4.86 -15.95
N ILE A 37 -7.00 -3.83 -15.14
CA ILE A 37 -7.86 -3.49 -14.02
C ILE A 37 -8.83 -2.39 -14.44
N PRO A 38 -10.09 -2.46 -13.99
CA PRO A 38 -11.03 -1.37 -14.17
C PRO A 38 -10.49 -0.09 -13.54
N ASP A 39 -10.85 1.03 -14.10
CA ASP A 39 -10.51 2.34 -13.53
C ASP A 39 -11.07 2.42 -12.08
N PRO A 40 -10.23 2.76 -11.07
CA PRO A 40 -10.69 2.76 -9.68
C PRO A 40 -11.85 3.75 -9.49
N GLU A 41 -12.92 3.30 -8.90
CA GLU A 41 -14.10 4.15 -8.69
C GLU A 41 -13.84 5.25 -7.66
N ALA A 42 -13.00 4.99 -6.64
CA ALA A 42 -12.73 5.89 -5.53
C ALA A 42 -14.02 6.59 -5.03
N ALA A 43 -15.06 5.78 -4.78
CA ALA A 43 -16.44 6.24 -4.62
C ALA A 43 -16.63 7.22 -3.44
N LEU A 44 -15.76 7.15 -2.42
CA LEU A 44 -15.76 8.09 -1.29
C LEU A 44 -15.40 9.53 -1.69
N LEU A 45 -14.67 9.71 -2.80
CA LEU A 45 -14.32 11.06 -3.23
C LEU A 45 -15.55 11.81 -3.77
N PRO A 46 -15.78 13.06 -3.35
CA PRO A 46 -16.79 13.91 -3.97
C PRO A 46 -16.59 13.98 -5.49
N PRO A 47 -17.67 14.05 -6.31
CA PRO A 47 -17.55 13.95 -7.77
C PRO A 47 -16.60 14.96 -8.42
N ASN A 48 -16.50 16.17 -7.87
CA ASN A 48 -15.58 17.19 -8.36
C ASN A 48 -14.13 16.87 -8.04
N GLU A 49 -13.85 16.35 -6.85
CA GLU A 49 -12.52 15.96 -6.42
C GLU A 49 -12.08 14.70 -7.18
N ARG A 50 -12.97 13.72 -7.37
CA ARG A 50 -12.70 12.51 -8.15
C ARG A 50 -12.27 12.82 -9.58
N ARG A 51 -12.96 13.75 -10.26
CA ARG A 51 -12.59 14.16 -11.63
C ARG A 51 -11.25 14.87 -11.73
N ARG A 52 -10.79 15.48 -10.66
CA ARG A 52 -9.52 16.23 -10.61
C ARG A 52 -8.37 15.41 -10.03
N SER A 53 -8.69 14.30 -9.34
CA SER A 53 -7.69 13.48 -8.69
C SER A 53 -6.80 12.74 -9.70
N SER A 54 -5.55 12.53 -9.32
CA SER A 54 -4.60 11.71 -10.05
C SER A 54 -4.93 10.22 -9.93
N ASP A 55 -4.29 9.40 -10.74
CA ASP A 55 -4.40 7.94 -10.64
C ASP A 55 -3.90 7.43 -9.29
N CYS A 56 -2.78 7.95 -8.78
CA CYS A 56 -2.27 7.59 -7.46
C CYS A 56 -3.30 7.82 -6.36
N VAL A 57 -3.98 8.98 -6.38
CA VAL A 57 -5.06 9.28 -5.42
C VAL A 57 -6.19 8.26 -5.54
N ARG A 58 -6.65 7.96 -6.76
CA ARG A 58 -7.77 7.03 -6.97
C ARG A 58 -7.44 5.62 -6.51
N TRP A 59 -6.24 5.13 -6.83
CA TRP A 59 -5.78 3.81 -6.39
C TRP A 59 -5.65 3.72 -4.88
N ALA A 60 -4.98 4.69 -4.26
CA ALA A 60 -4.78 4.73 -2.82
C ALA A 60 -6.12 4.83 -2.05
N VAL A 61 -7.06 5.67 -2.50
CA VAL A 61 -8.39 5.80 -1.89
C VAL A 61 -9.21 4.53 -2.08
N GLN A 62 -9.13 3.86 -3.24
CA GLN A 62 -9.85 2.62 -3.51
C GLN A 62 -9.47 1.50 -2.52
N VAL A 63 -8.17 1.24 -2.36
CA VAL A 63 -7.71 0.18 -1.43
C VAL A 63 -7.95 0.56 0.03
N ALA A 64 -7.81 1.84 0.37
CA ALA A 64 -8.11 2.35 1.70
C ALA A 64 -9.59 2.15 2.06
N GLN A 65 -10.50 2.46 1.13
CA GLN A 65 -11.94 2.25 1.26
C GLN A 65 -12.28 0.78 1.48
N GLU A 66 -11.68 -0.13 0.72
CA GLU A 66 -11.89 -1.57 0.85
C GLU A 66 -11.45 -2.06 2.25
N ALA A 67 -10.24 -1.69 2.69
CA ALA A 67 -9.71 -2.11 3.99
C ALA A 67 -10.55 -1.58 5.17
N ILE A 68 -10.97 -0.32 5.12
CA ILE A 68 -11.83 0.28 6.15
C ILE A 68 -13.21 -0.37 6.17
N ALA A 69 -13.81 -0.60 5.01
CA ALA A 69 -15.11 -1.26 4.93
C ALA A 69 -15.08 -2.67 5.56
N GLN A 70 -14.01 -3.43 5.33
CA GLN A 70 -13.84 -4.75 5.92
C GLN A 70 -13.63 -4.70 7.44
N SER A 71 -12.92 -3.68 7.95
CA SER A 71 -12.68 -3.53 9.39
C SER A 71 -13.90 -3.08 10.18
N GLY A 72 -14.88 -2.46 9.52
CA GLY A 72 -16.06 -1.88 10.15
C GLY A 72 -15.79 -0.62 10.97
N LEU A 73 -14.58 -0.05 10.90
CA LEU A 73 -14.23 1.18 11.62
C LEU A 73 -14.75 2.43 10.91
N ASP A 74 -15.00 3.47 11.68
CA ASP A 74 -15.31 4.80 11.13
C ASP A 74 -14.02 5.44 10.58
N PRO A 75 -13.92 5.71 9.27
CA PRO A 75 -12.72 6.28 8.67
C PRO A 75 -12.34 7.66 9.24
N ARG A 76 -13.27 8.38 9.85
CA ARG A 76 -13.01 9.67 10.48
C ARG A 76 -12.12 9.58 11.72
N GLU A 77 -12.12 8.42 12.36
CA GLU A 77 -11.44 8.18 13.64
C GLU A 77 -10.12 7.41 13.50
N VAL A 78 -9.74 7.01 12.27
CA VAL A 78 -8.57 6.17 12.02
C VAL A 78 -7.41 7.01 11.49
N PRO A 79 -6.30 7.15 12.25
CA PRO A 79 -5.04 7.70 11.77
C PRO A 79 -4.50 6.92 10.58
N THR A 80 -3.65 7.55 9.75
CA THR A 80 -3.18 6.95 8.50
C THR A 80 -1.68 7.05 8.30
N VAL A 81 -1.10 6.05 7.63
CA VAL A 81 0.24 6.08 7.04
C VAL A 81 0.11 5.79 5.56
N PHE A 82 0.61 6.70 4.72
CA PHE A 82 0.70 6.52 3.28
C PHE A 82 2.15 6.35 2.87
N ALA A 83 2.47 5.25 2.19
CA ALA A 83 3.82 4.90 1.77
C ALA A 83 3.88 4.75 0.25
N SER A 84 4.81 5.45 -0.39
CA SER A 84 5.05 5.32 -1.83
C SER A 84 6.50 5.64 -2.16
N SER A 85 7.08 4.91 -3.09
CA SER A 85 8.48 5.12 -3.49
C SER A 85 8.70 6.40 -4.29
N GLY A 86 7.73 6.76 -5.12
CA GLY A 86 7.83 7.89 -6.05
C GLY A 86 6.71 8.92 -5.91
N GLY A 87 5.61 8.59 -5.22
CA GLY A 87 4.44 9.46 -5.15
C GLY A 87 3.82 9.69 -6.53
N GLU A 88 3.59 10.95 -6.88
CA GLU A 88 2.87 11.40 -8.06
C GLU A 88 3.77 11.54 -9.30
N MET A 89 4.44 10.46 -9.74
CA MET A 89 5.39 10.49 -10.86
C MET A 89 4.75 10.93 -12.18
N GLY A 90 3.49 10.61 -12.44
CA GLY A 90 2.76 11.06 -13.62
C GLY A 90 2.52 12.57 -13.64
N VAL A 91 2.16 13.13 -12.48
CA VAL A 91 2.02 14.58 -12.30
C VAL A 91 3.37 15.28 -12.43
N LEU A 92 4.42 14.72 -11.84
CA LEU A 92 5.78 15.24 -11.93
C LEU A 92 6.25 15.28 -13.40
N ASP A 93 6.06 14.20 -14.19
CA ASP A 93 6.38 14.18 -15.62
C ASP A 93 5.66 15.30 -16.36
N THR A 94 4.35 15.46 -16.12
CA THR A 94 3.55 16.51 -16.76
C THR A 94 4.09 17.92 -16.44
N LEU A 95 4.45 18.16 -15.18
CA LEU A 95 5.03 19.44 -14.75
C LEU A 95 6.40 19.68 -15.41
N CYS A 96 7.27 18.68 -15.46
CA CYS A 96 8.58 18.78 -16.11
C CYS A 96 8.44 19.07 -17.61
N ARG A 97 7.52 18.39 -18.30
CA ARG A 97 7.22 18.66 -19.71
C ARG A 97 6.72 20.08 -19.93
N THR A 98 5.82 20.56 -19.06
CA THR A 98 5.30 21.94 -19.13
C THR A 98 6.42 22.96 -18.94
N LEU A 99 7.32 22.74 -17.98
CA LEU A 99 8.46 23.63 -17.74
C LEU A 99 9.47 23.65 -18.88
N ALA A 100 9.52 22.59 -19.68
CA ALA A 100 10.35 22.53 -20.89
C ALA A 100 9.77 23.29 -22.09
N THR A 101 8.49 23.73 -22.03
CA THR A 101 7.89 24.58 -23.08
C THR A 101 8.28 26.05 -22.91
N PRO A 102 8.24 26.86 -23.98
CA PRO A 102 8.51 28.30 -23.89
C PRO A 102 7.60 29.04 -22.91
N GLU A 103 6.34 28.66 -22.86
CA GLU A 103 5.28 29.34 -22.08
C GLU A 103 5.41 29.08 -20.57
N ARG A 104 5.87 27.90 -20.19
CA ARG A 104 6.10 27.48 -18.78
C ARG A 104 4.89 27.72 -17.86
N VAL A 105 3.67 27.61 -18.39
CA VAL A 105 2.43 27.87 -17.62
C VAL A 105 1.99 26.62 -16.90
N ILE A 106 2.23 26.56 -15.59
CA ILE A 106 1.84 25.44 -14.73
C ILE A 106 0.40 25.61 -14.25
N SER A 107 -0.39 24.54 -14.37
CA SER A 107 -1.74 24.48 -13.75
C SER A 107 -1.62 24.46 -12.22
N PRO A 108 -2.32 25.36 -11.49
CA PRO A 108 -2.35 25.29 -10.03
C PRO A 108 -2.84 23.95 -9.48
N THR A 109 -3.77 23.28 -10.17
CA THR A 109 -4.27 21.96 -9.79
C THR A 109 -3.17 20.91 -9.88
N LEU A 110 -2.41 20.87 -10.98
CA LEU A 110 -1.28 19.94 -11.13
C LEU A 110 -0.20 20.21 -10.08
N PHE A 111 0.12 21.49 -9.84
CA PHE A 111 1.09 21.85 -8.81
C PHE A 111 0.65 21.37 -7.42
N HIS A 112 -0.61 21.58 -7.07
CA HIS A 112 -1.18 21.11 -5.80
C HIS A 112 -1.11 19.57 -5.67
N GLN A 113 -1.25 18.83 -6.78
CA GLN A 113 -1.17 17.37 -6.78
C GLN A 113 0.26 16.80 -6.79
N SER A 114 1.28 17.61 -6.98
CA SER A 114 2.67 17.13 -7.10
C SER A 114 3.34 16.77 -5.78
N VAL A 115 2.72 17.08 -4.65
CA VAL A 115 3.31 16.80 -3.34
C VAL A 115 3.10 15.32 -2.97
N HIS A 116 4.09 14.75 -2.28
CA HIS A 116 4.08 13.32 -1.94
C HIS A 116 2.88 12.89 -1.09
N ASN A 117 2.37 13.78 -0.24
CA ASN A 117 1.24 13.52 0.64
C ASN A 117 -0.15 13.76 -0.01
N THR A 118 -0.23 13.96 -1.32
CA THR A 118 -1.50 14.21 -2.03
C THR A 118 -2.57 13.14 -1.74
N PRO A 119 -2.32 11.82 -1.86
CA PRO A 119 -3.34 10.81 -1.59
C PRO A 119 -3.86 10.85 -0.15
N SER A 120 -3.01 11.12 0.85
CA SER A 120 -3.47 11.25 2.24
C SER A 120 -4.36 12.48 2.45
N GLY A 121 -4.06 13.59 1.77
CA GLY A 121 -4.91 14.78 1.77
C GLY A 121 -6.28 14.52 1.15
N TYR A 122 -6.33 13.82 0.02
CA TYR A 122 -7.60 13.42 -0.61
C TYR A 122 -8.38 12.41 0.24
N TRP A 123 -7.71 11.50 0.95
CA TRP A 123 -8.36 10.65 1.93
C TRP A 123 -9.06 11.45 3.04
N GLY A 124 -8.36 12.46 3.60
CA GLY A 124 -8.94 13.38 4.58
C GLY A 124 -10.17 14.13 4.04
N ILE A 125 -10.14 14.57 2.78
CA ILE A 125 -11.30 15.21 2.11
C ILE A 125 -12.45 14.20 1.94
N ALA A 126 -12.15 12.98 1.47
CA ALA A 126 -13.15 11.96 1.21
C ALA A 126 -13.88 11.51 2.48
N THR A 127 -13.17 11.42 3.59
CA THR A 127 -13.67 10.88 4.86
C THR A 127 -13.99 11.94 5.91
N THR A 128 -13.58 13.19 5.68
CA THR A 128 -13.57 14.25 6.72
C THR A 128 -12.74 13.89 7.95
N CYS A 129 -11.75 13.01 7.80
CA CYS A 129 -10.83 12.60 8.85
C CYS A 129 -9.90 13.74 9.23
N GLN A 130 -9.78 14.01 10.53
CA GLN A 130 -8.86 15.01 11.10
C GLN A 130 -7.79 14.35 12.02
N GLN A 131 -7.67 13.05 11.96
CA GLN A 131 -6.64 12.31 12.69
C GLN A 131 -5.27 12.53 12.04
N SER A 132 -4.21 12.17 12.78
CA SER A 132 -2.84 12.26 12.26
C SER A 132 -2.67 11.43 10.98
N SER A 133 -1.90 11.97 10.05
CA SER A 133 -1.56 11.30 8.79
C SER A 133 -0.07 11.50 8.49
N THR A 134 0.64 10.39 8.30
CA THR A 134 2.05 10.38 7.88
C THR A 134 2.12 9.98 6.42
N ALA A 135 2.96 10.67 5.64
CA ALA A 135 3.31 10.26 4.28
C ALA A 135 4.84 10.06 4.22
N LEU A 136 5.28 8.90 3.77
CA LEU A 136 6.70 8.54 3.75
C LEU A 136 7.13 7.85 2.46
N SER A 137 8.45 7.93 2.21
CA SER A 137 9.12 7.24 1.11
C SER A 137 10.43 6.64 1.63
N CYS A 138 10.74 5.43 1.19
CA CYS A 138 11.98 4.72 1.46
C CYS A 138 12.42 3.91 0.23
N TYR A 139 12.34 4.52 -0.95
CA TYR A 139 12.67 3.90 -2.23
C TYR A 139 11.95 2.54 -2.40
N ASP A 140 12.70 1.44 -2.67
CA ASP A 140 12.11 0.11 -2.83
C ASP A 140 11.55 -0.47 -1.52
N ASP A 141 11.97 0.01 -0.37
CA ASP A 141 11.55 -0.45 0.94
C ASP A 141 10.40 0.38 1.54
N SER A 142 9.72 1.19 0.72
CA SER A 142 8.63 2.07 1.17
C SER A 142 7.50 1.30 1.87
N PHE A 143 7.15 0.10 1.39
CA PHE A 143 6.17 -0.75 2.08
C PHE A 143 6.66 -1.17 3.47
N ALA A 144 7.92 -1.65 3.58
CA ALA A 144 8.48 -2.09 4.85
C ALA A 144 8.58 -0.95 5.87
N ALA A 145 9.05 0.23 5.43
CA ALA A 145 9.11 1.43 6.26
C ALA A 145 7.72 1.86 6.73
N GLY A 146 6.72 1.87 5.84
CA GLY A 146 5.34 2.17 6.17
C GLY A 146 4.74 1.17 7.16
N LEU A 147 5.03 -0.12 6.98
CA LEU A 147 4.58 -1.17 7.89
C LEU A 147 5.20 -1.02 9.30
N LEU A 148 6.49 -0.71 9.36
CA LEU A 148 7.18 -0.46 10.64
C LEU A 148 6.58 0.74 11.36
N GLU A 149 6.36 1.85 10.66
CA GLU A 149 5.72 3.05 11.21
C GLU A 149 4.31 2.73 11.73
N ALA A 150 3.50 2.05 10.92
CA ALA A 150 2.14 1.70 11.27
C ALA A 150 2.04 0.76 12.49
N VAL A 151 2.88 -0.28 12.53
CA VAL A 151 2.94 -1.22 13.68
C VAL A 151 3.44 -0.52 14.93
N THR A 152 4.44 0.36 14.81
CA THR A 152 4.97 1.14 15.93
C THR A 152 3.90 2.06 16.51
N PHE A 153 3.16 2.77 15.64
CA PHE A 153 2.03 3.61 16.06
C PHE A 153 0.98 2.80 16.85
N VAL A 154 0.52 1.68 16.28
CA VAL A 154 -0.49 0.84 16.93
C VAL A 154 0.00 0.30 18.27
N TYR A 155 1.28 -0.11 18.32
CA TYR A 155 1.88 -0.63 19.55
C TYR A 155 2.00 0.43 20.66
N VAL A 156 2.37 1.67 20.30
CA VAL A 156 2.56 2.76 21.27
C VAL A 156 1.23 3.40 21.66
N GLU A 157 0.42 3.78 20.66
CA GLU A 157 -0.80 4.55 20.89
C GLU A 157 -2.01 3.68 21.28
N GLN A 158 -1.90 2.36 21.13
CA GLN A 158 -2.98 1.41 21.42
C GLN A 158 -4.30 1.77 20.70
N ARG A 159 -4.18 2.25 19.44
CA ARG A 159 -5.29 2.65 18.59
C ARG A 159 -5.14 2.01 17.20
N PRO A 160 -6.27 1.78 16.48
CA PRO A 160 -6.20 1.36 15.09
C PRO A 160 -5.50 2.39 14.21
N LEU A 161 -4.91 1.91 13.09
CA LEU A 161 -4.29 2.73 12.07
C LEU A 161 -4.50 2.09 10.69
N LEU A 162 -4.70 2.91 9.67
CA LEU A 162 -4.75 2.50 8.26
C LEU A 162 -3.39 2.76 7.60
N LEU A 163 -2.71 1.69 7.16
CA LEU A 163 -1.57 1.75 6.26
C LEU A 163 -2.04 1.64 4.82
N VAL A 164 -1.56 2.52 3.94
CA VAL A 164 -1.76 2.45 2.49
C VAL A 164 -0.40 2.51 1.81
N ALA A 165 -0.04 1.48 1.04
CA ALA A 165 1.17 1.49 0.21
C ALA A 165 0.77 1.40 -1.27
N TYR A 166 1.35 2.27 -2.11
CA TYR A 166 0.99 2.34 -3.52
C TYR A 166 2.16 2.85 -4.36
N ASP A 167 2.32 2.27 -5.54
CA ASP A 167 3.19 2.79 -6.60
C ASP A 167 2.56 2.47 -7.95
N LEU A 168 2.55 3.45 -8.86
CA LEU A 168 2.01 3.27 -10.21
C LEU A 168 3.13 3.25 -11.25
N ALA A 169 2.78 2.82 -12.45
CA ALA A 169 3.71 2.82 -13.57
C ALA A 169 4.31 4.22 -13.80
N VAL A 170 5.61 4.26 -13.97
CA VAL A 170 6.34 5.52 -14.19
C VAL A 170 6.35 5.83 -15.68
N PRO A 171 5.97 7.06 -16.11
CA PRO A 171 5.97 7.41 -17.52
C PRO A 171 7.39 7.59 -18.08
N ALA A 172 7.55 7.39 -19.40
CA ALA A 172 8.80 7.71 -20.09
C ALA A 172 9.01 9.24 -20.15
N PRO A 173 10.24 9.77 -20.01
CA PRO A 173 11.49 9.00 -19.86
C PRO A 173 11.85 8.64 -18.41
N LEU A 174 11.05 9.04 -17.41
CA LEU A 174 11.37 8.82 -15.98
C LEU A 174 11.51 7.34 -15.63
N ASN A 175 10.81 6.45 -16.36
CA ASN A 175 10.89 5.00 -16.17
C ASN A 175 12.26 4.39 -16.51
N GLU A 176 13.13 5.10 -17.24
CA GLU A 176 14.51 4.68 -17.47
C GLU A 176 15.34 4.73 -16.17
N ALA A 177 15.06 5.72 -15.30
CA ALA A 177 15.73 5.88 -14.01
C ALA A 177 14.98 5.15 -12.88
N ARG A 178 13.66 4.98 -13.00
CA ARG A 178 12.79 4.35 -11.99
C ARG A 178 11.80 3.40 -12.67
N PRO A 179 12.22 2.16 -12.99
CA PRO A 179 11.40 1.22 -13.74
C PRO A 179 10.31 0.59 -12.84
N ILE A 180 9.10 1.14 -12.91
CA ILE A 180 7.87 0.55 -12.34
C ILE A 180 6.92 0.34 -13.52
N ALA A 181 6.73 -0.92 -13.92
CA ALA A 181 6.02 -1.27 -15.14
C ALA A 181 4.48 -1.34 -14.96
N ALA A 182 4.02 -1.70 -13.77
CA ALA A 182 2.60 -1.87 -13.49
C ALA A 182 2.26 -1.25 -12.13
N GLY A 183 1.00 -0.80 -11.98
CA GLY A 183 0.51 -0.29 -10.71
C GLY A 183 0.29 -1.41 -9.68
N PHE A 184 0.51 -1.08 -8.42
CA PHE A 184 0.16 -1.91 -7.27
C PHE A 184 -0.22 -1.02 -6.09
N ALA A 185 -1.32 -1.34 -5.43
CA ALA A 185 -1.73 -0.69 -4.19
C ALA A 185 -2.28 -1.71 -3.20
N VAL A 186 -1.96 -1.51 -1.94
CA VAL A 186 -2.42 -2.33 -0.81
C VAL A 186 -2.75 -1.44 0.37
N ALA A 187 -3.79 -1.80 1.11
CA ALA A 187 -4.10 -1.17 2.38
C ALA A 187 -4.30 -2.23 3.48
N LEU A 188 -3.86 -1.91 4.68
CA LEU A 188 -4.01 -2.74 5.87
C LEU A 188 -4.58 -1.89 7.01
N VAL A 189 -5.67 -2.33 7.62
CA VAL A 189 -6.13 -1.80 8.90
C VAL A 189 -5.48 -2.62 10.00
N LEU A 190 -4.59 -2.00 10.75
CA LEU A 190 -3.90 -2.58 11.89
C LEU A 190 -4.54 -2.07 13.18
N ALA A 191 -4.64 -2.94 14.19
CA ALA A 191 -5.23 -2.59 15.49
C ALA A 191 -4.49 -3.27 16.65
N PRO A 192 -4.68 -2.82 17.89
CA PRO A 192 -4.19 -3.54 19.06
C PRO A 192 -4.72 -4.99 19.05
N PRO A 193 -3.93 -5.97 19.54
CA PRO A 193 -4.37 -7.35 19.62
C PRO A 193 -5.63 -7.48 20.48
N SER A 194 -6.58 -8.27 20.02
CA SER A 194 -7.78 -8.59 20.78
C SER A 194 -8.06 -10.09 20.70
N ASN A 195 -8.81 -10.63 21.66
CA ASN A 195 -9.20 -12.05 21.66
C ASN A 195 -10.16 -12.41 20.50
N ALA A 196 -10.75 -11.39 19.86
CA ALA A 196 -11.63 -11.54 18.69
C ALA A 196 -10.87 -11.38 17.35
N ALA A 197 -9.57 -11.15 17.36
CA ALA A 197 -8.79 -10.99 16.15
C ALA A 197 -8.61 -12.34 15.44
N LEU A 198 -8.98 -12.39 14.17
CA LEU A 198 -8.82 -13.59 13.33
C LEU A 198 -7.37 -13.83 12.92
N VAL A 199 -6.60 -12.75 12.78
CA VAL A 199 -5.18 -12.77 12.39
C VAL A 199 -4.41 -11.82 13.28
N THR A 200 -3.31 -12.31 13.84
CA THR A 200 -2.33 -11.49 14.57
C THR A 200 -0.98 -11.56 13.87
N MET A 201 -0.24 -10.47 13.92
CA MET A 201 1.10 -10.35 13.40
C MET A 201 2.03 -9.81 14.48
N GLN A 202 3.16 -10.47 14.66
CA GLN A 202 4.26 -9.96 15.49
C GLN A 202 5.37 -9.49 14.57
N LEU A 203 5.91 -8.30 14.83
CA LEU A 203 6.97 -7.69 14.06
C LEU A 203 8.19 -7.44 14.93
N HIS A 204 9.37 -7.75 14.40
CA HIS A 204 10.64 -7.31 14.96
C HIS A 204 11.66 -7.01 13.86
N LEU A 205 12.60 -6.13 14.17
CA LEU A 205 13.73 -5.79 13.32
C LEU A 205 14.88 -6.78 13.58
N THR A 206 15.60 -7.15 12.52
CA THR A 206 16.84 -7.92 12.58
C THR A 206 17.83 -7.42 11.53
N GLU A 207 19.09 -7.79 11.65
CA GLU A 207 20.11 -7.56 10.62
C GLU A 207 19.90 -8.50 9.43
N THR A 208 20.30 -8.08 8.23
CA THR A 208 20.00 -8.75 6.94
C THR A 208 20.72 -10.08 6.77
N ASP A 209 21.76 -10.38 7.56
CA ASP A 209 22.68 -11.49 7.30
C ASP A 209 22.16 -12.88 7.69
N GLN A 210 20.96 -12.99 8.25
CA GLN A 210 20.49 -14.26 8.83
C GLN A 210 19.63 -15.11 7.89
N GLU A 211 18.72 -14.48 7.15
CA GLU A 211 17.78 -15.17 6.28
C GLU A 211 17.45 -14.33 5.04
N PRO A 212 17.23 -14.93 3.86
CA PRO A 212 16.83 -14.18 2.67
C PRO A 212 15.41 -13.63 2.81
N ALA A 213 15.12 -12.51 2.16
CA ALA A 213 13.77 -11.99 2.06
C ALA A 213 12.82 -13.02 1.43
N SER A 214 11.59 -13.09 1.95
CA SER A 214 10.57 -13.99 1.45
C SER A 214 10.23 -13.72 -0.01
N ASN A 215 10.05 -14.77 -0.80
CA ASN A 215 9.69 -14.73 -2.21
C ASN A 215 8.40 -15.52 -2.46
N LEU A 216 7.92 -15.47 -3.70
CA LEU A 216 6.76 -16.22 -4.15
C LEU A 216 7.20 -17.34 -5.10
N GLN A 217 6.62 -18.54 -4.94
CA GLN A 217 6.91 -19.68 -5.83
C GLN A 217 6.31 -19.50 -7.23
N ASP A 218 5.17 -18.78 -7.34
CA ASP A 218 4.62 -18.40 -8.62
C ASP A 218 5.48 -17.31 -9.24
N LEU A 219 6.13 -17.61 -10.36
CA LEU A 219 7.08 -16.71 -11.03
C LEU A 219 6.44 -15.45 -11.55
N ALA A 220 5.16 -15.49 -11.93
CA ALA A 220 4.45 -14.31 -12.40
C ALA A 220 4.14 -13.34 -11.25
N LEU A 221 3.70 -13.86 -10.11
CA LEU A 221 3.52 -13.05 -8.89
C LEU A 221 4.86 -12.54 -8.35
N GLU A 222 5.92 -13.34 -8.43
CA GLU A 222 7.27 -12.91 -8.04
C GLU A 222 7.77 -11.77 -8.93
N HIS A 223 7.49 -11.82 -10.22
CA HIS A 223 7.79 -10.72 -11.13
C HIS A 223 7.05 -9.41 -10.74
N VAL A 224 5.78 -9.51 -10.35
CA VAL A 224 5.02 -8.36 -9.81
C VAL A 224 5.68 -7.82 -8.55
N ARG A 225 6.06 -8.71 -7.61
CA ARG A 225 6.73 -8.35 -6.35
C ARG A 225 8.04 -7.58 -6.58
N LEU A 226 8.84 -8.04 -7.51
CA LEU A 226 10.15 -7.42 -7.83
C LEU A 226 9.99 -6.13 -8.65
N GLY A 227 8.92 -6.01 -9.43
CA GLY A 227 8.67 -4.90 -10.35
C GLY A 227 8.00 -3.68 -9.72
N ASN A 228 7.60 -3.75 -8.43
CA ASN A 228 6.89 -2.64 -7.79
C ASN A 228 7.16 -2.61 -6.28
N PRO A 229 7.57 -1.47 -5.69
CA PRO A 229 7.87 -1.35 -4.26
C PRO A 229 6.70 -1.67 -3.33
N ALA A 230 5.47 -1.25 -3.66
CA ALA A 230 4.30 -1.58 -2.87
C ALA A 230 3.97 -3.09 -2.94
N ALA A 231 4.31 -3.76 -4.04
CA ALA A 231 4.13 -5.21 -4.21
C ALA A 231 5.11 -6.06 -3.38
N ARG A 232 6.11 -5.46 -2.73
CA ARG A 232 6.92 -6.13 -1.69
C ARG A 232 6.07 -6.65 -0.53
N SER A 233 4.81 -6.22 -0.44
CA SER A 233 3.77 -6.74 0.46
C SER A 233 3.25 -8.14 0.11
N LEU A 234 3.46 -8.64 -1.11
CA LEU A 234 2.86 -9.89 -1.60
C LEU A 234 3.16 -11.13 -0.73
N PRO A 235 4.38 -11.35 -0.18
CA PRO A 235 4.61 -12.48 0.73
C PRO A 235 3.75 -12.42 1.99
N LEU A 236 3.56 -11.22 2.58
CA LEU A 236 2.64 -11.01 3.70
C LEU A 236 1.20 -11.31 3.29
N LEU A 237 0.75 -10.76 2.16
CA LEU A 237 -0.61 -11.00 1.65
C LEU A 237 -0.87 -12.47 1.37
N LYS A 238 0.12 -13.20 0.84
CA LYS A 238 0.03 -14.66 0.65
C LYS A 238 -0.15 -15.38 1.97
N ALA A 239 0.67 -15.07 2.99
CA ALA A 239 0.54 -15.67 4.31
C ALA A 239 -0.85 -15.41 4.93
N LEU A 240 -1.39 -14.20 4.75
CA LEU A 240 -2.75 -13.84 5.18
C LEU A 240 -3.84 -14.60 4.39
N ALA A 241 -3.60 -14.88 3.11
CA ALA A 241 -4.53 -15.59 2.26
C ALA A 241 -4.59 -17.08 2.58
N THR A 242 -3.45 -17.71 2.82
CA THR A 242 -3.35 -19.15 3.12
C THR A 242 -3.81 -19.50 4.52
N GLY A 243 -3.66 -18.57 5.45
CA GLY A 243 -3.96 -18.80 6.87
C GLY A 243 -2.98 -19.76 7.55
N GLY A 244 -3.10 -19.90 8.88
CA GLY A 244 -2.17 -20.71 9.69
C GLY A 244 -1.07 -19.85 10.29
N SER A 245 0.03 -20.49 10.71
CA SER A 245 1.21 -19.81 11.24
C SER A 245 2.28 -19.74 10.15
N GLU A 246 2.69 -18.54 9.80
CA GLU A 246 3.64 -18.26 8.71
C GLU A 246 4.68 -17.24 9.18
N ARG A 247 5.92 -17.39 8.71
CA ARG A 247 7.01 -16.44 8.91
C ARG A 247 7.35 -15.76 7.59
N VAL A 248 7.30 -14.44 7.58
CA VAL A 248 7.60 -13.61 6.40
C VAL A 248 8.72 -12.64 6.72
N ILE A 249 9.68 -12.53 5.82
CA ILE A 249 10.82 -11.62 5.91
C ILE A 249 10.72 -10.59 4.80
N VAL A 250 10.71 -9.31 5.18
CA VAL A 250 10.67 -8.18 4.25
C VAL A 250 11.93 -7.34 4.43
N SER A 251 12.65 -7.07 3.34
CA SER A 251 13.83 -6.20 3.35
C SER A 251 13.46 -4.79 3.81
N LEU A 252 14.34 -4.20 4.62
CA LEU A 252 14.26 -2.80 5.04
C LEU A 252 15.67 -2.23 5.07
N LEU A 253 15.99 -1.32 4.14
CA LEU A 253 17.33 -0.78 3.95
C LEU A 253 18.38 -1.88 3.66
N GLU A 254 19.63 -1.49 3.44
CA GLU A 254 20.69 -2.43 3.05
C GLU A 254 21.07 -3.43 4.14
N SER A 255 20.91 -3.04 5.42
CA SER A 255 21.42 -3.80 6.57
C SER A 255 20.35 -4.35 7.51
N GLN A 256 19.07 -4.12 7.21
CA GLN A 256 17.97 -4.49 8.10
C GLN A 256 16.85 -5.20 7.36
N GLN A 257 16.06 -5.94 8.11
CA GLN A 257 14.85 -6.58 7.62
C GLN A 257 13.78 -6.68 8.72
N LEU A 258 12.53 -6.70 8.30
CA LEU A 258 11.40 -6.97 9.16
C LEU A 258 11.12 -8.46 9.15
N VAL A 259 11.05 -9.06 10.31
CA VAL A 259 10.54 -10.41 10.50
C VAL A 259 9.12 -10.33 11.03
N LEU A 260 8.20 -10.94 10.30
CA LEU A 260 6.78 -10.97 10.57
C LEU A 260 6.38 -12.41 10.93
N GLU A 261 5.94 -12.64 12.17
CA GLU A 261 5.33 -13.88 12.59
C GLU A 261 3.81 -13.71 12.54
N ILE A 262 3.14 -14.45 11.68
CA ILE A 262 1.72 -14.34 11.41
C ILE A 262 1.04 -15.56 11.98
N ASP A 263 0.02 -15.33 12.82
CA ASP A 263 -0.83 -16.38 13.40
C ASP A 263 -2.28 -16.09 13.07
N SER A 264 -2.90 -16.93 12.25
CA SER A 264 -4.34 -16.92 12.04
C SER A 264 -5.01 -17.95 12.96
N CYS A 265 -5.85 -17.47 13.85
CA CYS A 265 -6.67 -18.35 14.67
C CYS A 265 -7.69 -19.05 13.75
N ARG A 266 -7.56 -20.37 13.60
CA ARG A 266 -8.64 -21.18 13.03
C ARG A 266 -9.75 -21.25 14.08
N HIS A 267 -10.90 -20.67 13.82
CA HIS A 267 -12.13 -20.99 14.52
C HIS A 267 -12.83 -22.15 13.83
#